data_ec4951ae988c267a7d5da41e78b04e19
#
_entry.id   ec4951ae988c267a7d5da41e78b04e19
#
_cell.length_a   1.000
_cell.length_b   1.000
_cell.length_c   1.000
_cell.angle_alpha   90.00
_cell.angle_beta   90.00
_cell.angle_gamma   90.00
#
_symmetry.space_group_name_H-M   'P 1'
#
loop_
_entity.id
_entity.type
_entity.pdbx_description
1 polymer ?
#
loop_
_entity_poly.entity_id
_entity_poly.type
_entity_poly.pdbx_seq_one_letter_code
_entity_poly.pdbx_strand_id
1 'polypeptide(L)'
;MSEPVNQARRVLHEAPADLLLDRIADVLAAGYGVTRVDLLQVDYRLAALLPLVGDEPVTAPGHPAWRCFDHQIPTLADGTGYLPVSMRGERRGVLVVSPAPAPLDELTEIATALAHEISAVTYGTDVYRSAHRSRRLTLAAEMQWEMLPGRSRIRPSFSLAGQLEPAYAVRGDSFDWSDDGTRVWLSTINGTGEGVAAAMLTSLATHALRNARRSGLGLADQAALADQAVYDLHRGGQHLAALLMHLDLRSGQLTVVDAGSPRLVLLRDGKIQELPLEAQFPLGMFEATDYREQHFELCRNDRLFVVSDGVVDAVGQDVRYGETALDRFLSRTRAMEPLDAVRSLIGDLRAFVASDLVDDAVVVCLDWTGPQD
;
A
#
# COMPACT_ATOMS: atom_id res chain seq x y z
N MET A 1 -20.01 16.39 21.20
CA MET A 1 -18.66 15.93 21.56
C MET A 1 -18.50 16.07 23.07
N SER A 2 -18.07 15.02 23.74
CA SER A 2 -17.85 15.04 25.20
C SER A 2 -16.57 15.80 25.54
N GLU A 3 -16.43 16.21 26.82
CA GLU A 3 -15.24 16.89 27.32
C GLU A 3 -13.95 16.05 27.11
N PRO A 4 -13.94 14.71 27.37
CA PRO A 4 -12.75 13.90 27.14
C PRO A 4 -12.31 13.84 25.68
N VAL A 5 -13.23 13.81 24.70
CA VAL A 5 -12.90 13.83 23.27
C VAL A 5 -12.25 15.16 22.87
N ASN A 6 -12.81 16.29 23.37
CA ASN A 6 -12.23 17.61 23.10
C ASN A 6 -10.84 17.76 23.74
N GLN A 7 -10.66 17.24 24.94
CA GLN A 7 -9.38 17.24 25.63
C GLN A 7 -8.36 16.36 24.87
N ALA A 8 -8.75 15.16 24.42
CA ALA A 8 -7.90 14.26 23.66
C ALA A 8 -7.37 14.96 22.37
N ARG A 9 -8.25 15.61 21.60
CA ARG A 9 -7.85 16.33 20.39
C ARG A 9 -6.87 17.46 20.68
N ARG A 10 -7.09 18.23 21.74
CA ARG A 10 -6.19 19.31 22.13
C ARG A 10 -4.81 18.78 22.52
N VAL A 11 -4.81 17.78 23.40
CA VAL A 11 -3.58 17.16 23.88
C VAL A 11 -2.79 16.51 22.76
N LEU A 12 -3.45 15.82 21.82
CA LEU A 12 -2.79 15.24 20.66
C LEU A 12 -2.12 16.31 19.78
N HIS A 13 -2.79 17.45 19.57
CA HIS A 13 -2.25 18.53 18.76
C HIS A 13 -1.05 19.23 19.40
N GLU A 14 -0.98 19.28 20.73
CA GLU A 14 0.06 20.00 21.50
C GLU A 14 1.19 19.08 21.97
N ALA A 15 0.99 17.76 21.98
CA ALA A 15 1.94 16.81 22.51
C ALA A 15 3.23 16.71 21.66
N PRO A 16 4.38 16.47 22.30
CA PRO A 16 5.58 16.03 21.58
C PRO A 16 5.30 14.76 20.77
N ALA A 17 5.93 14.66 19.61
CA ALA A 17 5.70 13.60 18.62
C ALA A 17 5.83 12.17 19.20
N ASP A 18 6.76 11.95 20.07
CA ASP A 18 7.06 10.67 20.73
C ASP A 18 6.13 10.33 21.91
N LEU A 19 5.36 11.30 22.41
CA LEU A 19 4.51 11.16 23.60
C LEU A 19 3.00 11.11 23.30
N LEU A 20 2.58 11.00 22.03
CA LEU A 20 1.15 11.01 21.67
C LEU A 20 0.37 9.92 22.41
N LEU A 21 0.91 8.70 22.46
CA LEU A 21 0.23 7.57 23.11
C LEU A 21 0.14 7.77 24.62
N ASP A 22 1.20 8.25 25.26
CA ASP A 22 1.22 8.50 26.71
C ASP A 22 0.19 9.58 27.10
N ARG A 23 0.12 10.66 26.32
CA ARG A 23 -0.82 11.75 26.55
C ARG A 23 -2.28 11.33 26.37
N ILE A 24 -2.55 10.47 25.39
CA ILE A 24 -3.88 9.88 25.21
C ILE A 24 -4.20 8.95 26.37
N ALA A 25 -3.26 8.14 26.84
CA ALA A 25 -3.45 7.28 27.98
C ALA A 25 -3.85 8.07 29.24
N ASP A 26 -3.20 9.21 29.50
CA ASP A 26 -3.56 10.11 30.61
C ASP A 26 -5.01 10.61 30.51
N VAL A 27 -5.42 11.05 29.30
CA VAL A 27 -6.80 11.53 29.06
C VAL A 27 -7.83 10.42 29.22
N LEU A 28 -7.54 9.22 28.70
CA LEU A 28 -8.42 8.06 28.80
C LEU A 28 -8.53 7.55 30.25
N ALA A 29 -7.44 7.58 31.00
CA ALA A 29 -7.44 7.24 32.42
C ALA A 29 -8.31 8.20 33.21
N ALA A 30 -8.16 9.52 33.01
CA ALA A 30 -8.93 10.55 33.75
C ALA A 30 -10.42 10.57 33.35
N GLY A 31 -10.73 10.40 32.07
CA GLY A 31 -12.09 10.53 31.54
C GLY A 31 -12.92 9.26 31.63
N TYR A 32 -12.31 8.09 31.55
CA TYR A 32 -13.00 6.80 31.41
C TYR A 32 -12.49 5.72 32.36
N GLY A 33 -11.50 6.00 33.21
CA GLY A 33 -10.95 5.01 34.16
C GLY A 33 -10.16 3.89 33.45
N VAL A 34 -9.65 4.15 32.25
CA VAL A 34 -8.82 3.22 31.51
C VAL A 34 -7.49 3.02 32.22
N THR A 35 -7.01 1.79 32.30
CA THR A 35 -5.75 1.44 32.96
C THR A 35 -4.66 0.97 32.00
N ARG A 36 -5.05 0.57 30.79
CA ARG A 36 -4.11 0.13 29.75
C ARG A 36 -4.51 0.74 28.41
N VAL A 37 -3.56 1.38 27.77
CA VAL A 37 -3.64 1.87 26.39
C VAL A 37 -2.45 1.35 25.64
N ASP A 38 -2.66 0.83 24.44
CA ASP A 38 -1.60 0.40 23.53
C ASP A 38 -2.00 0.70 22.10
N LEU A 39 -1.00 0.85 21.24
CA LEU A 39 -1.17 1.02 19.81
C LEU A 39 -0.54 -0.17 19.09
N LEU A 40 -1.36 -0.99 18.47
CA LEU A 40 -0.93 -2.07 17.60
C LEU A 40 -0.78 -1.52 16.18
N GLN A 41 0.43 -1.46 15.65
CA GLN A 41 0.70 -1.05 14.29
C GLN A 41 0.87 -2.25 13.37
N VAL A 42 0.32 -2.18 12.18
CA VAL A 42 0.49 -3.27 11.22
C VAL A 42 1.90 -3.26 10.66
N ASP A 43 2.54 -4.41 10.59
CA ASP A 43 3.88 -4.55 10.02
C ASP A 43 3.89 -4.30 8.49
N TYR A 44 5.07 -4.15 7.92
CA TYR A 44 5.23 -3.91 6.48
C TYR A 44 4.65 -5.02 5.60
N ARG A 45 4.56 -6.25 6.08
CA ARG A 45 4.04 -7.41 5.35
C ARG A 45 2.55 -7.63 5.51
N LEU A 46 1.84 -6.82 6.31
CA LEU A 46 0.44 -7.02 6.69
C LEU A 46 0.18 -8.39 7.36
N ALA A 47 1.19 -8.94 8.04
CA ALA A 47 1.16 -10.26 8.65
C ALA A 47 1.09 -10.25 10.17
N ALA A 48 1.45 -9.14 10.81
CA ALA A 48 1.44 -8.97 12.26
C ALA A 48 0.96 -7.57 12.65
N LEU A 49 0.26 -7.50 13.79
CA LEU A 49 0.02 -6.25 14.49
C LEU A 49 1.03 -6.16 15.65
N LEU A 50 1.90 -5.17 15.58
CA LEU A 50 3.04 -4.99 16.49
C LEU A 50 2.70 -3.94 17.55
N PRO A 51 2.79 -4.27 18.85
CA PRO A 51 2.49 -3.31 19.90
C PRO A 51 3.58 -2.23 19.96
N LEU A 52 3.17 -0.99 20.22
CA LEU A 52 4.09 0.10 20.52
C LEU A 52 4.64 -0.04 21.94
N VAL A 53 3.81 -0.56 22.86
CA VAL A 53 4.16 -0.87 24.25
C VAL A 53 3.98 -2.36 24.46
N GLY A 54 5.07 -3.10 24.66
CA GLY A 54 5.06 -4.55 24.83
C GLY A 54 5.79 -5.28 23.72
N ASP A 55 5.96 -6.59 23.86
CA ASP A 55 6.87 -7.37 23.03
C ASP A 55 6.19 -8.43 22.16
N GLU A 56 4.89 -8.74 22.36
CA GLU A 56 4.24 -9.86 21.67
C GLU A 56 3.43 -9.41 20.47
N PRO A 57 3.87 -9.75 19.24
CA PRO A 57 3.09 -9.52 18.02
C PRO A 57 1.77 -10.30 18.00
N VAL A 58 0.71 -9.66 17.55
CA VAL A 58 -0.56 -10.34 17.29
C VAL A 58 -0.59 -10.86 15.86
N THR A 59 -0.45 -12.17 15.71
CA THR A 59 -0.40 -12.84 14.40
C THR A 59 -1.63 -13.72 14.12
N ALA A 60 -2.42 -14.07 15.14
CA ALA A 60 -3.58 -14.95 15.01
C ALA A 60 -4.73 -14.24 14.26
N PRO A 61 -5.20 -14.73 13.09
CA PRO A 61 -6.22 -14.05 12.29
C PRO A 61 -7.57 -13.88 12.99
N GLY A 62 -7.90 -14.77 13.95
CA GLY A 62 -9.13 -14.70 14.75
C GLY A 62 -9.08 -13.73 15.91
N HIS A 63 -7.96 -13.09 16.20
CA HIS A 63 -7.82 -12.15 17.31
C HIS A 63 -8.71 -10.91 17.09
N PRO A 64 -9.37 -10.36 18.14
CA PRO A 64 -10.24 -9.20 18.01
C PRO A 64 -9.58 -7.98 17.36
N ALA A 65 -8.29 -7.76 17.59
CA ALA A 65 -7.53 -6.68 16.96
C ALA A 65 -7.48 -6.84 15.42
N TRP A 66 -7.30 -8.06 14.90
CA TRP A 66 -7.35 -8.31 13.46
C TRP A 66 -8.74 -8.08 12.87
N ARG A 67 -9.80 -8.53 13.56
CA ARG A 67 -11.17 -8.22 13.10
C ARG A 67 -11.44 -6.72 13.05
N CYS A 68 -10.96 -5.98 14.04
CA CYS A 68 -11.05 -4.52 14.06
C CYS A 68 -10.26 -3.90 12.89
N PHE A 69 -9.03 -4.35 12.66
CA PHE A 69 -8.17 -3.86 11.58
C PHE A 69 -8.76 -4.17 10.19
N ASP A 70 -9.21 -5.41 9.98
CA ASP A 70 -9.71 -5.88 8.67
C ASP A 70 -11.06 -5.24 8.31
N HIS A 71 -11.99 -5.17 9.27
CA HIS A 71 -13.34 -4.67 9.00
C HIS A 71 -13.54 -3.18 9.31
N GLN A 72 -12.54 -2.53 9.92
CA GLN A 72 -12.61 -1.13 10.33
C GLN A 72 -13.82 -0.82 11.25
N ILE A 73 -14.19 -1.79 12.08
CA ILE A 73 -15.30 -1.73 13.04
C ILE A 73 -14.74 -1.81 14.46
N PRO A 74 -15.09 -0.85 15.33
CA PRO A 74 -14.76 -0.93 16.75
C PRO A 74 -15.26 -2.26 17.34
N THR A 75 -14.40 -2.96 18.06
CA THR A 75 -14.68 -4.29 18.60
C THR A 75 -14.46 -4.29 20.10
N LEU A 76 -15.44 -4.79 20.87
CA LEU A 76 -15.31 -5.02 22.29
C LEU A 76 -15.19 -6.53 22.56
N ALA A 77 -14.14 -6.95 23.26
CA ALA A 77 -13.93 -8.33 23.65
C ALA A 77 -13.28 -8.39 25.03
N ASP A 78 -13.85 -9.16 25.95
CA ASP A 78 -13.36 -9.38 27.30
C ASP A 78 -13.03 -8.07 28.07
N GLY A 79 -13.90 -7.06 27.93
CA GLY A 79 -13.73 -5.75 28.54
C GLY A 79 -12.65 -4.88 27.90
N THR A 80 -12.02 -5.34 26.81
CA THR A 80 -11.02 -4.60 26.04
C THR A 80 -11.63 -4.08 24.74
N GLY A 81 -11.47 -2.78 24.49
CA GLY A 81 -11.85 -2.12 23.25
C GLY A 81 -10.70 -2.13 22.24
N TYR A 82 -11.03 -2.49 21.02
CA TYR A 82 -10.16 -2.43 19.85
C TYR A 82 -10.75 -1.43 18.86
N LEU A 83 -10.02 -0.38 18.54
CA LEU A 83 -10.50 0.78 17.79
C LEU A 83 -9.65 0.98 16.55
N PRO A 84 -10.24 1.13 15.36
CA PRO A 84 -9.44 1.26 14.13
C PRO A 84 -8.69 2.59 14.13
N VAL A 85 -7.38 2.52 13.92
CA VAL A 85 -6.51 3.68 13.70
C VAL A 85 -6.28 3.79 12.19
N SER A 86 -7.12 4.60 11.55
CA SER A 86 -7.10 4.76 10.10
C SER A 86 -7.36 6.21 9.70
N MET A 87 -6.80 6.59 8.55
CA MET A 87 -6.94 7.93 8.00
C MET A 87 -7.16 7.86 6.49
N ARG A 88 -8.29 8.40 6.00
CA ARG A 88 -8.60 8.51 4.56
C ARG A 88 -8.51 7.18 3.80
N GLY A 89 -8.90 6.07 4.46
CA GLY A 89 -8.83 4.72 3.91
C GLY A 89 -7.51 4.00 4.16
N GLU A 90 -6.49 4.68 4.65
CA GLU A 90 -5.24 4.06 5.07
C GLU A 90 -5.40 3.42 6.45
N ARG A 91 -5.25 2.10 6.53
CA ARG A 91 -5.32 1.32 7.77
C ARG A 91 -3.92 1.26 8.39
N ARG A 92 -3.72 1.95 9.52
CA ARG A 92 -2.41 2.02 10.19
C ARG A 92 -2.25 1.04 11.32
N GLY A 93 -3.35 0.74 12.02
CA GLY A 93 -3.31 -0.15 13.18
C GLY A 93 -4.59 -0.15 13.98
N VAL A 94 -4.47 -0.50 15.26
CA VAL A 94 -5.57 -0.62 16.22
C VAL A 94 -5.15 -0.01 17.55
N LEU A 95 -5.92 0.91 18.08
CA LEU A 95 -5.80 1.39 19.45
C LEU A 95 -6.50 0.39 20.39
N VAL A 96 -5.77 -0.10 21.38
CA VAL A 96 -6.25 -1.04 22.39
C VAL A 96 -6.46 -0.30 23.70
N VAL A 97 -7.62 -0.44 24.30
CA VAL A 97 -8.03 0.27 25.52
C VAL A 97 -8.67 -0.70 26.50
N SER A 98 -8.20 -0.76 27.76
CA SER A 98 -8.75 -1.65 28.78
C SER A 98 -8.72 -1.02 30.19
N PRO A 99 -9.80 -1.15 31.00
CA PRO A 99 -11.13 -1.54 30.57
C PRO A 99 -11.75 -0.50 29.63
N ALA A 100 -12.52 -0.95 28.63
CA ALA A 100 -13.16 -0.05 27.70
C ALA A 100 -14.58 0.29 28.14
N PRO A 101 -14.96 1.57 28.19
CA PRO A 101 -16.35 1.96 28.37
C PRO A 101 -17.18 1.62 27.12
N ALA A 102 -18.45 1.33 27.31
CA ALA A 102 -19.40 1.19 26.20
C ALA A 102 -20.39 2.35 26.25
N PRO A 103 -20.80 2.93 25.12
CA PRO A 103 -20.43 2.61 23.75
C PRO A 103 -19.02 3.09 23.36
N LEU A 104 -18.45 2.52 22.28
CA LEU A 104 -17.07 2.80 21.82
C LEU A 104 -16.95 4.05 20.91
N ASP A 105 -18.04 4.77 20.67
CA ASP A 105 -18.09 5.86 19.68
C ASP A 105 -17.09 6.98 19.99
N GLU A 106 -17.04 7.43 21.24
CA GLU A 106 -16.10 8.48 21.68
C GLU A 106 -14.63 8.04 21.57
N LEU A 107 -14.35 6.77 21.92
CA LEU A 107 -13.01 6.21 21.77
C LEU A 107 -12.62 6.09 20.31
N THR A 108 -13.57 5.81 19.41
CA THR A 108 -13.35 5.75 17.96
C THR A 108 -12.99 7.13 17.40
N GLU A 109 -13.64 8.19 17.87
CA GLU A 109 -13.25 9.56 17.51
C GLU A 109 -11.83 9.91 17.96
N ILE A 110 -11.44 9.45 19.16
CA ILE A 110 -10.09 9.64 19.69
C ILE A 110 -9.07 8.85 18.86
N ALA A 111 -9.36 7.59 18.52
CA ALA A 111 -8.50 6.77 17.67
C ALA A 111 -8.31 7.39 16.26
N THR A 112 -9.37 7.99 15.71
CA THR A 112 -9.30 8.71 14.44
C THR A 112 -8.41 9.97 14.55
N ALA A 113 -8.55 10.75 15.62
CA ALA A 113 -7.69 11.90 15.87
C ALA A 113 -6.22 11.48 16.02
N LEU A 114 -5.95 10.41 16.78
CA LEU A 114 -4.61 9.83 16.92
C LEU A 114 -4.01 9.42 15.57
N ALA A 115 -4.80 8.81 14.67
CA ALA A 115 -4.34 8.44 13.33
C ALA A 115 -3.87 9.65 12.52
N HIS A 116 -4.58 10.77 12.62
CA HIS A 116 -4.19 12.03 11.95
C HIS A 116 -2.88 12.58 12.50
N GLU A 117 -2.73 12.62 13.81
CA GLU A 117 -1.52 13.17 14.44
C GLU A 117 -0.30 12.27 14.22
N ILE A 118 -0.44 10.95 14.35
CA ILE A 118 0.66 10.02 14.00
C ILE A 118 1.14 10.28 12.56
N SER A 119 0.21 10.50 11.63
CA SER A 119 0.56 10.79 10.23
C SER A 119 1.34 12.10 10.08
N ALA A 120 1.00 13.11 10.86
CA ALA A 120 1.67 14.40 10.83
C ALA A 120 3.09 14.35 11.42
N VAL A 121 3.29 13.57 12.49
CA VAL A 121 4.55 13.52 13.23
C VAL A 121 5.54 12.45 12.79
N THR A 122 5.12 11.50 11.92
CA THR A 122 5.96 10.36 11.49
C THR A 122 7.32 10.78 10.89
N TYR A 123 7.43 11.99 10.37
CA TYR A 123 8.71 12.52 9.88
C TYR A 123 9.61 13.13 10.97
N GLY A 124 9.07 13.35 12.16
CA GLY A 124 9.79 13.97 13.29
C GLY A 124 10.25 12.98 14.37
N THR A 125 9.85 11.71 14.29
CA THR A 125 10.22 10.69 15.28
C THR A 125 10.28 9.29 14.66
N ASP A 126 11.18 8.45 15.16
CA ASP A 126 11.29 7.05 14.75
C ASP A 126 10.39 6.11 15.56
N VAL A 127 9.72 6.59 16.62
CA VAL A 127 8.92 5.77 17.52
C VAL A 127 7.87 4.96 16.74
N TYR A 128 7.09 5.62 15.89
CA TYR A 128 6.04 4.94 15.10
C TYR A 128 6.59 4.17 13.92
N ARG A 129 7.70 4.59 13.33
CA ARG A 129 8.35 3.87 12.22
C ARG A 129 8.99 2.57 12.68
N SER A 130 9.64 2.59 13.84
CA SER A 130 10.28 1.38 14.39
C SER A 130 9.25 0.30 14.73
N ALA A 131 8.06 0.67 15.14
CA ALA A 131 6.97 -0.25 15.47
C ALA A 131 6.35 -0.99 14.26
N HIS A 132 6.65 -0.59 13.02
CA HIS A 132 6.26 -1.35 11.82
C HIS A 132 7.22 -2.51 11.48
N ARG A 133 8.30 -2.66 12.24
CA ARG A 133 9.38 -3.60 11.92
C ARG A 133 9.23 -4.89 12.73
N SER A 134 8.66 -5.91 12.13
CA SER A 134 8.64 -7.27 12.72
C SER A 134 10.02 -7.94 12.70
N ARG A 135 10.96 -7.43 11.88
CA ARG A 135 12.34 -7.92 11.74
C ARG A 135 13.28 -6.76 11.43
N ARG A 136 14.59 -7.00 11.64
CA ARG A 136 15.62 -6.08 11.16
C ARG A 136 15.61 -6.04 9.63
N LEU A 137 15.44 -4.85 9.07
CA LEU A 137 15.48 -4.63 7.63
C LEU A 137 16.93 -4.41 7.16
N THR A 138 17.20 -4.78 5.91
CA THR A 138 18.42 -4.33 5.21
C THR A 138 18.24 -2.88 4.79
N LEU A 139 19.32 -2.17 4.51
CA LEU A 139 19.26 -0.79 4.01
C LEU A 139 18.43 -0.72 2.71
N ALA A 140 18.57 -1.68 1.80
CA ALA A 140 17.81 -1.72 0.57
C ALA A 140 16.30 -1.86 0.83
N ALA A 141 15.91 -2.75 1.74
CA ALA A 141 14.50 -2.91 2.13
C ALA A 141 13.93 -1.65 2.79
N GLU A 142 14.70 -0.97 3.63
CA GLU A 142 14.32 0.30 4.23
C GLU A 142 14.04 1.36 3.15
N MET A 143 14.98 1.55 2.22
CA MET A 143 14.83 2.50 1.12
C MET A 143 13.59 2.19 0.27
N GLN A 144 13.33 0.91 -0.01
CA GLN A 144 12.19 0.47 -0.79
C GLN A 144 10.87 0.75 -0.07
N TRP A 145 10.76 0.39 1.23
CA TRP A 145 9.56 0.62 2.01
C TRP A 145 9.25 2.11 2.25
N GLU A 146 10.27 2.92 2.49
CA GLU A 146 10.08 4.36 2.70
C GLU A 146 9.61 5.10 1.43
N MET A 147 9.89 4.54 0.26
CA MET A 147 9.50 5.10 -1.02
C MET A 147 8.04 4.83 -1.36
N LEU A 148 7.46 3.76 -0.83
CA LEU A 148 6.08 3.37 -1.15
C LEU A 148 5.07 4.43 -0.69
N PRO A 149 3.97 4.63 -1.43
CA PRO A 149 2.84 5.46 -0.99
C PRO A 149 2.11 4.77 0.16
N GLY A 150 1.06 5.38 0.68
CA GLY A 150 0.14 4.71 1.60
C GLY A 150 -0.38 3.39 0.99
N ARG A 151 -0.72 2.41 1.85
CA ARG A 151 -1.08 1.06 1.40
C ARG A 151 -2.46 0.95 0.77
N SER A 152 -3.33 1.87 1.09
CA SER A 152 -4.69 1.89 0.57
C SER A 152 -5.24 3.30 0.47
N ARG A 153 -6.20 3.48 -0.44
CA ARG A 153 -6.91 4.71 -0.65
C ARG A 153 -8.36 4.41 -0.96
N ILE A 154 -9.27 5.01 -0.22
CA ILE A 154 -10.71 4.87 -0.46
C ILE A 154 -11.28 6.23 -0.77
N ARG A 155 -11.99 6.32 -1.89
CA ARG A 155 -12.76 7.46 -2.36
C ARG A 155 -14.14 6.99 -2.83
N PRO A 156 -15.13 7.86 -2.92
CA PRO A 156 -16.45 7.45 -3.43
C PRO A 156 -16.41 6.84 -4.84
N SER A 157 -15.49 7.29 -5.71
CA SER A 157 -15.36 6.85 -7.10
C SER A 157 -14.38 5.71 -7.33
N PHE A 158 -13.51 5.40 -6.35
CA PHE A 158 -12.54 4.31 -6.46
C PHE A 158 -12.04 3.85 -5.09
N SER A 159 -11.54 2.63 -5.05
CA SER A 159 -10.70 2.13 -3.98
C SER A 159 -9.44 1.47 -4.55
N LEU A 160 -8.33 1.65 -3.86
CA LEU A 160 -7.01 1.23 -4.33
C LEU A 160 -6.23 0.67 -3.16
N ALA A 161 -5.52 -0.42 -3.39
CA ALA A 161 -4.54 -0.96 -2.44
C ALA A 161 -3.34 -1.55 -3.15
N GLY A 162 -2.18 -1.55 -2.48
CA GLY A 162 -0.96 -2.15 -2.98
C GLY A 162 -0.13 -2.75 -1.85
N GLN A 163 0.58 -3.82 -2.19
CA GLN A 163 1.52 -4.46 -1.31
C GLN A 163 2.76 -4.90 -2.09
N LEU A 164 3.89 -4.73 -1.45
CA LEU A 164 5.17 -5.28 -1.83
C LEU A 164 5.54 -6.36 -0.82
N GLU A 165 5.83 -7.55 -1.29
CA GLU A 165 6.46 -8.62 -0.52
C GLU A 165 7.89 -8.77 -1.03
N PRO A 166 8.90 -8.34 -0.25
CA PRO A 166 10.27 -8.37 -0.71
C PRO A 166 10.83 -9.80 -0.75
N ALA A 167 11.66 -10.07 -1.72
CA ALA A 167 12.53 -11.23 -1.75
C ALA A 167 13.57 -11.20 -0.60
N TYR A 168 14.31 -12.28 -0.41
CA TYR A 168 15.43 -12.30 0.51
C TYR A 168 16.50 -11.25 0.15
N ALA A 169 16.83 -11.14 -1.12
CA ALA A 169 17.62 -10.04 -1.70
C ALA A 169 16.68 -9.09 -2.46
N VAL A 170 16.55 -7.86 -1.98
CA VAL A 170 15.71 -6.83 -2.63
C VAL A 170 16.12 -6.65 -4.09
N ARG A 171 15.16 -6.74 -5.01
CA ARG A 171 15.35 -6.65 -6.46
C ARG A 171 14.97 -5.29 -7.04
N GLY A 172 14.28 -4.46 -6.25
CA GLY A 172 13.96 -3.09 -6.62
C GLY A 172 12.57 -2.88 -7.20
N ASP A 173 11.66 -3.82 -7.03
CA ASP A 173 10.26 -3.61 -7.39
C ASP A 173 9.62 -2.53 -6.53
N SER A 174 8.70 -1.78 -7.13
CA SER A 174 8.01 -0.71 -6.42
C SER A 174 6.68 -0.37 -7.10
N PHE A 175 5.84 0.34 -6.35
CA PHE A 175 4.66 1.00 -6.90
C PHE A 175 4.51 2.39 -6.30
N ASP A 176 3.83 3.28 -7.03
CA ASP A 176 3.48 4.61 -6.56
C ASP A 176 2.09 5.01 -7.07
N TRP A 177 1.38 5.81 -6.31
CA TRP A 177 0.13 6.41 -6.76
C TRP A 177 -0.08 7.82 -6.21
N SER A 178 -0.97 8.52 -6.89
CA SER A 178 -1.47 9.82 -6.46
C SER A 178 -2.88 10.03 -6.99
N ASP A 179 -3.70 10.80 -6.30
CA ASP A 179 -5.00 11.25 -6.79
C ASP A 179 -5.19 12.75 -6.58
N ASP A 180 -5.92 13.42 -7.49
CA ASP A 180 -6.33 14.83 -7.37
C ASP A 180 -7.85 14.99 -7.25
N GLY A 181 -8.59 13.89 -7.09
CA GLY A 181 -10.05 13.85 -7.03
C GLY A 181 -10.73 13.78 -8.40
N THR A 182 -10.02 14.02 -9.50
CA THR A 182 -10.50 13.85 -10.88
C THR A 182 -9.80 12.71 -11.59
N ARG A 183 -8.57 12.41 -11.21
CA ARG A 183 -7.70 11.36 -11.78
C ARG A 183 -6.97 10.61 -10.70
N VAL A 184 -6.68 9.35 -10.98
CA VAL A 184 -5.73 8.53 -10.24
C VAL A 184 -4.56 8.21 -11.15
N TRP A 185 -3.35 8.49 -10.71
CA TRP A 185 -2.11 8.02 -11.33
C TRP A 185 -1.58 6.83 -10.56
N LEU A 186 -1.15 5.82 -11.28
CA LEU A 186 -0.49 4.64 -10.75
C LEU A 186 0.74 4.34 -11.58
N SER A 187 1.84 4.03 -10.94
CA SER A 187 3.02 3.45 -11.58
C SER A 187 3.49 2.22 -10.81
N THR A 188 3.89 1.19 -11.55
CA THR A 188 4.61 0.04 -11.03
C THR A 188 5.94 -0.06 -11.76
N ILE A 189 6.98 -0.35 -11.01
CA ILE A 189 8.35 -0.49 -11.51
C ILE A 189 8.83 -1.88 -11.14
N ASN A 190 9.41 -2.56 -12.11
CA ASN A 190 10.17 -3.78 -11.90
C ASN A 190 11.65 -3.42 -12.06
N GLY A 191 12.38 -3.50 -10.95
CA GLY A 191 13.79 -3.14 -10.88
C GLY A 191 14.70 -4.20 -11.48
N THR A 192 15.92 -3.81 -11.82
CA THR A 192 16.98 -4.73 -12.23
C THR A 192 18.16 -4.67 -11.26
N GLY A 193 18.83 -5.79 -11.04
CA GLY A 193 19.92 -5.90 -10.09
C GLY A 193 19.46 -6.36 -8.71
N GLU A 194 20.22 -6.04 -7.68
CA GLU A 194 19.89 -6.43 -6.31
C GLU A 194 20.49 -5.49 -5.25
N GLY A 195 19.90 -5.50 -4.08
CA GLY A 195 20.35 -4.75 -2.92
C GLY A 195 20.23 -3.23 -3.09
N VAL A 196 21.17 -2.49 -2.51
CA VAL A 196 21.14 -1.02 -2.47
C VAL A 196 21.19 -0.41 -3.86
N ALA A 197 21.89 -1.01 -4.82
CA ALA A 197 21.99 -0.50 -6.19
C ALA A 197 20.61 -0.54 -6.89
N ALA A 198 19.89 -1.65 -6.76
CA ALA A 198 18.52 -1.77 -7.29
C ALA A 198 17.57 -0.76 -6.62
N ALA A 199 17.62 -0.63 -5.28
CA ALA A 199 16.80 0.34 -4.56
C ALA A 199 17.08 1.80 -4.98
N MET A 200 18.34 2.15 -5.24
CA MET A 200 18.73 3.49 -5.73
C MET A 200 18.22 3.75 -7.14
N LEU A 201 18.33 2.76 -8.04
CA LEU A 201 17.86 2.86 -9.41
C LEU A 201 16.33 3.07 -9.45
N THR A 202 15.58 2.27 -8.71
CA THR A 202 14.13 2.41 -8.56
C THR A 202 13.73 3.74 -7.92
N SER A 203 14.50 4.20 -6.94
CA SER A 203 14.28 5.51 -6.32
C SER A 203 14.45 6.65 -7.32
N LEU A 204 15.48 6.61 -8.17
CA LEU A 204 15.71 7.59 -9.23
C LEU A 204 14.50 7.66 -10.18
N ALA A 205 14.07 6.50 -10.71
CA ALA A 205 12.94 6.44 -11.63
C ALA A 205 11.63 6.92 -10.97
N THR A 206 11.33 6.46 -9.74
CA THR A 206 10.13 6.88 -9.01
C THR A 206 10.11 8.39 -8.78
N HIS A 207 11.23 9.00 -8.40
CA HIS A 207 11.29 10.45 -8.17
C HIS A 207 11.23 11.25 -9.48
N ALA A 208 11.79 10.73 -10.57
CA ALA A 208 11.64 11.34 -11.90
C ALA A 208 10.17 11.35 -12.33
N LEU A 209 9.46 10.21 -12.20
CA LEU A 209 8.03 10.10 -12.49
C LEU A 209 7.18 11.04 -11.60
N ARG A 210 7.45 11.09 -10.29
CA ARG A 210 6.77 12.01 -9.38
C ARG A 210 6.98 13.48 -9.77
N ASN A 211 8.20 13.84 -10.15
CA ASN A 211 8.52 15.20 -10.60
C ASN A 211 7.79 15.56 -11.89
N ALA A 212 7.81 14.67 -12.89
CA ALA A 212 7.12 14.84 -14.16
C ALA A 212 5.59 14.97 -13.97
N ARG A 213 4.98 14.10 -13.16
CA ARG A 213 3.57 14.17 -12.80
C ARG A 213 3.20 15.49 -12.13
N ARG A 214 3.99 15.96 -11.15
CA ARG A 214 3.78 17.24 -10.45
C ARG A 214 3.93 18.44 -11.37
N SER A 215 4.67 18.29 -12.47
CA SER A 215 4.81 19.31 -13.51
C SER A 215 3.66 19.29 -14.53
N GLY A 216 2.69 18.38 -14.38
CA GLY A 216 1.52 18.28 -15.24
C GLY A 216 1.76 17.61 -16.59
N LEU A 217 2.87 16.86 -16.75
CA LEU A 217 3.19 16.15 -17.99
C LEU A 217 2.24 14.96 -18.22
N GLY A 218 1.99 14.63 -19.51
CA GLY A 218 1.31 13.40 -19.94
C GLY A 218 2.12 12.14 -19.60
N LEU A 219 1.52 10.95 -19.68
CA LEU A 219 2.21 9.71 -19.29
C LEU A 219 3.42 9.42 -20.20
N ALA A 220 3.31 9.66 -21.48
CA ALA A 220 4.42 9.50 -22.43
C ALA A 220 5.62 10.38 -22.06
N ASP A 221 5.37 11.66 -21.75
CA ASP A 221 6.41 12.59 -21.32
C ASP A 221 6.98 12.23 -19.93
N GLN A 222 6.15 11.71 -19.01
CA GLN A 222 6.62 11.20 -17.72
C GLN A 222 7.58 10.03 -17.92
N ALA A 223 7.24 9.07 -18.81
CA ALA A 223 8.09 7.95 -19.16
C ALA A 223 9.40 8.42 -19.78
N ALA A 224 9.34 9.33 -20.75
CA ALA A 224 10.53 9.88 -21.43
C ALA A 224 11.47 10.61 -20.45
N LEU A 225 10.94 11.38 -19.50
CA LEU A 225 11.75 12.07 -18.49
C LEU A 225 12.42 11.07 -17.53
N ALA A 226 11.71 10.02 -17.12
CA ALA A 226 12.28 8.97 -16.28
C ALA A 226 13.32 8.13 -17.05
N ASP A 227 13.05 7.80 -18.30
CA ASP A 227 13.98 7.14 -19.23
C ASP A 227 15.28 7.91 -19.34
N GLN A 228 15.21 9.20 -19.64
CA GLN A 228 16.37 10.07 -19.72
C GLN A 228 17.16 10.13 -18.41
N ALA A 229 16.48 10.27 -17.26
CA ALA A 229 17.14 10.34 -15.97
C ALA A 229 17.95 9.05 -15.66
N VAL A 230 17.37 7.88 -15.97
CA VAL A 230 18.03 6.58 -15.81
C VAL A 230 19.16 6.39 -16.82
N TYR A 231 18.92 6.71 -18.09
CA TYR A 231 19.92 6.58 -19.14
C TYR A 231 21.14 7.48 -18.90
N ASP A 232 20.93 8.72 -18.49
CA ASP A 232 22.02 9.66 -18.23
C ASP A 232 22.99 9.16 -17.16
N LEU A 233 22.48 8.45 -16.16
CA LEU A 233 23.30 7.89 -15.11
C LEU A 233 23.96 6.56 -15.49
N HIS A 234 23.24 5.70 -16.21
CA HIS A 234 23.65 4.30 -16.43
C HIS A 234 24.04 3.97 -17.88
N ARG A 235 23.78 4.88 -18.84
CA ARG A 235 24.12 4.74 -20.27
C ARG A 235 23.69 3.40 -20.90
N GLY A 236 22.48 2.94 -20.56
CA GLY A 236 21.91 1.66 -21.01
C GLY A 236 22.39 0.43 -20.25
N GLY A 237 23.39 0.56 -19.36
CA GLY A 237 23.92 -0.56 -18.58
C GLY A 237 22.96 -1.08 -17.49
N GLN A 238 22.03 -0.25 -17.05
CA GLN A 238 20.90 -0.61 -16.19
C GLN A 238 19.64 0.06 -16.70
N HIS A 239 18.52 -0.63 -16.60
CA HIS A 239 17.21 -0.18 -17.06
C HIS A 239 16.13 -0.76 -16.16
N LEU A 240 14.90 -0.28 -16.29
CA LEU A 240 13.76 -0.67 -15.46
C LEU A 240 12.55 -0.92 -16.35
N ALA A 241 11.86 -2.02 -16.12
CA ALA A 241 10.51 -2.17 -16.66
C ALA A 241 9.52 -1.35 -15.83
N ALA A 242 8.55 -0.72 -16.49
CA ALA A 242 7.56 0.10 -15.80
C ALA A 242 6.19 0.05 -16.49
N LEU A 243 5.13 0.10 -15.69
CA LEU A 243 3.78 0.36 -16.15
C LEU A 243 3.32 1.69 -15.56
N LEU A 244 2.95 2.63 -16.42
CA LEU A 244 2.40 3.91 -16.04
C LEU A 244 0.95 3.97 -16.44
N MET A 245 0.07 4.38 -15.53
CA MET A 245 -1.36 4.49 -15.80
C MET A 245 -1.93 5.77 -15.22
N HIS A 246 -2.92 6.34 -15.88
CA HIS A 246 -3.86 7.22 -15.23
C HIS A 246 -5.30 6.86 -15.59
N LEU A 247 -6.19 6.93 -14.60
CA LEU A 247 -7.63 6.74 -14.76
C LEU A 247 -8.33 8.07 -14.55
N ASP A 248 -9.08 8.52 -15.54
CA ASP A 248 -10.04 9.61 -15.39
C ASP A 248 -11.28 9.09 -14.66
N LEU A 249 -11.54 9.65 -13.48
CA LEU A 249 -12.58 9.16 -12.57
C LEU A 249 -14.01 9.51 -13.02
N ARG A 250 -14.15 10.46 -13.96
CA ARG A 250 -15.44 10.87 -14.50
C ARG A 250 -15.87 10.00 -15.67
N SER A 251 -14.95 9.72 -16.58
CA SER A 251 -15.23 8.99 -17.81
C SER A 251 -14.94 7.51 -17.74
N GLY A 252 -14.03 7.06 -16.84
CA GLY A 252 -13.50 5.71 -16.86
C GLY A 252 -12.41 5.49 -17.92
N GLN A 253 -11.95 6.55 -18.57
CA GLN A 253 -10.85 6.45 -19.52
C GLN A 253 -9.56 6.11 -18.79
N LEU A 254 -9.00 4.96 -19.12
CA LEU A 254 -7.70 4.48 -18.66
C LEU A 254 -6.66 4.74 -19.75
N THR A 255 -5.64 5.52 -19.43
CA THR A 255 -4.47 5.74 -20.29
C THR A 255 -3.29 4.97 -19.72
N VAL A 256 -2.53 4.30 -20.56
CA VAL A 256 -1.43 3.40 -20.17
C VAL A 256 -0.21 3.64 -21.02
N VAL A 257 0.97 3.65 -20.41
CA VAL A 257 2.28 3.48 -21.07
C VAL A 257 2.91 2.22 -20.50
N ASP A 258 3.16 1.25 -21.36
CA ASP A 258 3.82 -0.02 -21.04
C ASP A 258 5.29 0.05 -21.46
N ALA A 259 6.18 0.24 -20.52
CA ALA A 259 7.63 0.26 -20.71
C ALA A 259 8.27 -1.09 -20.34
N GLY A 260 7.78 -2.18 -20.94
CA GLY A 260 8.27 -3.54 -20.71
C GLY A 260 7.78 -4.17 -19.39
N SER A 261 6.57 -3.93 -19.03
CA SER A 261 6.03 -3.87 -17.69
C SER A 261 5.55 -5.18 -17.06
N PRO A 262 5.16 -5.08 -15.77
CA PRO A 262 4.32 -6.04 -15.08
C PRO A 262 2.99 -6.33 -15.80
N ARG A 263 2.37 -7.46 -15.44
CA ARG A 263 1.09 -7.90 -16.03
C ARG A 263 -0.07 -7.04 -15.51
N LEU A 264 -0.85 -6.46 -16.43
CA LEU A 264 -2.11 -5.77 -16.15
C LEU A 264 -3.29 -6.67 -16.45
N VAL A 265 -4.13 -6.90 -15.45
CA VAL A 265 -5.29 -7.81 -15.53
C VAL A 265 -6.56 -7.04 -15.20
N LEU A 266 -7.56 -7.13 -16.05
CA LEU A 266 -8.89 -6.61 -15.85
C LEU A 266 -9.84 -7.72 -15.38
N LEU A 267 -10.50 -7.52 -14.25
CA LEU A 267 -11.62 -8.34 -13.80
C LEU A 267 -12.92 -7.59 -14.06
N ARG A 268 -13.67 -8.01 -15.08
CA ARG A 268 -14.98 -7.46 -15.48
C ARG A 268 -16.04 -8.55 -15.42
N ASP A 269 -17.12 -8.31 -14.70
CA ASP A 269 -18.25 -9.25 -14.53
C ASP A 269 -17.81 -10.67 -14.08
N GLY A 270 -16.76 -10.73 -13.24
CA GLY A 270 -16.18 -11.99 -12.74
C GLY A 270 -15.32 -12.74 -13.76
N LYS A 271 -15.06 -12.17 -14.92
CA LYS A 271 -14.17 -12.71 -15.95
C LYS A 271 -12.86 -11.93 -15.99
N ILE A 272 -11.78 -12.68 -16.06
CA ILE A 272 -10.45 -12.12 -16.25
C ILE A 272 -10.24 -11.83 -17.73
N GLN A 273 -9.70 -10.66 -18.02
CA GLN A 273 -9.31 -10.21 -19.35
C GLN A 273 -7.92 -9.59 -19.25
N GLU A 274 -7.03 -9.97 -20.13
CA GLU A 274 -5.79 -9.23 -20.33
C GLU A 274 -6.07 -8.06 -21.27
N LEU A 275 -5.61 -6.87 -20.88
CA LEU A 275 -5.64 -5.73 -21.79
C LEU A 275 -4.53 -5.91 -22.84
N PRO A 276 -4.82 -5.75 -24.15
CA PRO A 276 -3.86 -5.95 -25.21
C PRO A 276 -2.87 -4.77 -25.27
N LEU A 277 -1.92 -4.75 -24.33
CA LEU A 277 -0.89 -3.71 -24.27
C LEU A 277 0.20 -3.98 -25.32
N GLU A 278 0.62 -2.93 -26.00
CA GLU A 278 1.83 -2.93 -26.83
C GLU A 278 3.01 -2.54 -25.96
N ALA A 279 3.86 -3.51 -25.63
CA ALA A 279 5.06 -3.28 -24.84
C ALA A 279 6.05 -2.40 -25.60
N GLN A 280 6.64 -1.44 -24.90
CA GLN A 280 7.67 -0.54 -25.37
C GLN A 280 8.98 -0.83 -24.63
N PHE A 281 10.06 -0.12 -24.97
CA PHE A 281 11.34 -0.37 -24.32
C PHE A 281 11.34 0.04 -22.84
N PRO A 282 12.03 -0.74 -21.97
CA PRO A 282 12.25 -0.35 -20.58
C PRO A 282 12.92 1.01 -20.42
N LEU A 283 12.62 1.69 -19.32
CA LEU A 283 13.18 2.99 -18.98
C LEU A 283 14.70 2.92 -18.82
N GLY A 284 15.44 3.78 -19.50
CA GLY A 284 16.88 3.90 -19.40
C GLY A 284 17.66 2.92 -20.29
N MET A 285 16.98 2.16 -21.16
CA MET A 285 17.64 1.20 -22.05
C MET A 285 18.34 1.89 -23.22
N PHE A 286 17.76 2.94 -23.78
CA PHE A 286 18.27 3.68 -24.93
C PHE A 286 18.31 5.19 -24.67
N GLU A 287 19.12 5.95 -25.43
CA GLU A 287 19.34 7.38 -25.22
C GLU A 287 18.08 8.24 -25.41
N ALA A 288 17.19 7.82 -26.30
CA ALA A 288 15.92 8.50 -26.52
C ALA A 288 14.88 7.48 -26.96
N THR A 289 13.94 7.21 -26.08
CA THR A 289 12.81 6.33 -26.35
C THR A 289 11.55 7.17 -26.55
N ASP A 290 10.86 6.95 -27.68
CA ASP A 290 9.58 7.60 -27.97
C ASP A 290 8.43 6.76 -27.40
N TYR A 291 7.93 7.14 -26.23
CA TYR A 291 6.83 6.44 -25.56
C TYR A 291 5.47 6.89 -26.11
N ARG A 292 4.53 5.94 -26.19
CA ARG A 292 3.18 6.17 -26.70
C ARG A 292 2.14 5.76 -25.67
N GLU A 293 1.13 6.59 -25.55
CA GLU A 293 -0.03 6.32 -24.71
C GLU A 293 -1.01 5.39 -25.43
N GLN A 294 -1.55 4.43 -24.68
CA GLN A 294 -2.59 3.51 -25.11
C GLN A 294 -3.85 3.78 -24.28
N HIS A 295 -5.02 3.71 -24.90
CA HIS A 295 -6.28 4.13 -24.29
C HIS A 295 -7.27 2.98 -24.22
N PHE A 296 -7.86 2.79 -23.05
CA PHE A 296 -8.88 1.78 -22.78
C PHE A 296 -10.05 2.43 -22.05
N GLU A 297 -11.19 1.78 -22.06
CA GLU A 297 -12.38 2.24 -21.34
C GLU A 297 -12.75 1.22 -20.27
N LEU A 298 -12.79 1.67 -19.02
CA LEU A 298 -13.30 0.89 -17.92
C LEU A 298 -14.81 1.04 -17.81
N CYS A 299 -15.48 -0.05 -17.44
CA CYS A 299 -16.88 -0.06 -17.04
C CYS A 299 -17.01 0.10 -15.54
N ARG A 300 -18.14 0.62 -15.08
CA ARG A 300 -18.42 0.73 -13.65
C ARG A 300 -18.29 -0.63 -12.96
N ASN A 301 -17.59 -0.66 -11.82
CA ASN A 301 -17.25 -1.84 -11.02
C ASN A 301 -16.19 -2.77 -11.65
N ASP A 302 -15.47 -2.29 -12.64
CA ASP A 302 -14.25 -2.97 -13.07
C ASP A 302 -13.19 -2.96 -11.98
N ARG A 303 -12.45 -4.05 -11.90
CA ARG A 303 -11.28 -4.19 -11.03
C ARG A 303 -10.03 -4.41 -11.87
N LEU A 304 -9.00 -3.62 -11.62
CA LEU A 304 -7.68 -3.80 -12.21
C LEU A 304 -6.73 -4.42 -11.20
N PHE A 305 -5.93 -5.36 -11.65
CA PHE A 305 -4.75 -5.83 -10.92
C PHE A 305 -3.49 -5.54 -11.74
N VAL A 306 -2.47 -5.03 -11.05
CA VAL A 306 -1.10 -5.02 -11.58
C VAL A 306 -0.27 -5.94 -10.70
N VAL A 307 0.41 -6.89 -11.34
CA VAL A 307 1.25 -7.88 -10.66
C VAL A 307 2.63 -7.91 -11.29
N SER A 308 3.70 -7.89 -10.49
CA SER A 308 5.07 -8.02 -11.00
C SER A 308 5.39 -9.45 -11.43
N ASP A 309 6.52 -9.61 -12.09
CA ASP A 309 7.03 -10.92 -12.50
C ASP A 309 7.36 -11.81 -11.28
N GLY A 310 7.78 -11.24 -10.15
CA GLY A 310 7.94 -11.97 -8.91
C GLY A 310 6.66 -12.64 -8.40
N VAL A 311 5.46 -12.19 -8.85
CA VAL A 311 4.19 -12.90 -8.65
C VAL A 311 3.98 -13.95 -9.74
N VAL A 312 4.12 -13.55 -11.00
CA VAL A 312 3.77 -14.38 -12.17
C VAL A 312 4.72 -15.56 -12.30
N ASP A 313 6.01 -15.33 -12.15
CA ASP A 313 7.07 -16.30 -12.33
C ASP A 313 7.45 -17.07 -11.05
N ALA A 314 6.80 -16.77 -9.92
CA ALA A 314 7.00 -17.54 -8.69
C ALA A 314 6.74 -19.02 -8.90
N VAL A 315 7.72 -19.86 -8.50
CA VAL A 315 7.68 -21.31 -8.75
C VAL A 315 7.33 -22.06 -7.47
N GLY A 316 6.33 -22.92 -7.55
CA GLY A 316 5.98 -23.90 -6.52
C GLY A 316 5.75 -25.28 -7.13
N GLN A 317 6.41 -26.32 -6.61
CA GLN A 317 6.32 -27.69 -7.15
C GLN A 317 6.54 -27.78 -8.67
N ASP A 318 7.56 -27.09 -9.18
CA ASP A 318 7.96 -27.03 -10.60
C ASP A 318 6.95 -26.39 -11.56
N VAL A 319 5.96 -25.66 -11.06
CA VAL A 319 5.01 -24.90 -11.87
C VAL A 319 5.01 -23.43 -11.47
N ARG A 320 4.69 -22.54 -12.42
CA ARG A 320 4.59 -21.09 -12.16
C ARG A 320 3.22 -20.72 -11.62
N TYR A 321 3.21 -19.77 -10.68
CA TYR A 321 1.97 -19.26 -10.10
C TYR A 321 1.07 -18.61 -11.14
N GLY A 322 1.64 -17.82 -12.05
CA GLY A 322 0.92 -17.16 -13.12
C GLY A 322 0.23 -18.09 -14.11
N GLU A 323 0.75 -19.29 -14.29
CA GLU A 323 0.18 -20.27 -15.23
C GLU A 323 -0.98 -21.08 -14.63
N THR A 324 -0.98 -21.28 -13.30
CA THR A 324 -1.84 -22.30 -12.67
C THR A 324 -2.78 -21.75 -11.61
N ALA A 325 -2.38 -20.74 -10.87
CA ALA A 325 -3.08 -20.30 -9.66
C ALA A 325 -3.60 -18.86 -9.73
N LEU A 326 -2.85 -17.94 -10.35
CA LEU A 326 -3.13 -16.51 -10.33
C LEU A 326 -4.56 -16.18 -10.81
N ASP A 327 -4.94 -16.59 -12.00
CA ASP A 327 -6.25 -16.25 -12.57
C ASP A 327 -7.40 -16.81 -11.74
N ARG A 328 -7.23 -18.05 -11.25
CA ARG A 328 -8.21 -18.68 -10.35
C ARG A 328 -8.33 -17.93 -9.04
N PHE A 329 -7.22 -17.40 -8.52
CA PHE A 329 -7.24 -16.61 -7.30
C PHE A 329 -7.90 -15.25 -7.55
N LEU A 330 -7.50 -14.50 -8.57
CA LEU A 330 -8.05 -13.20 -8.90
C LEU A 330 -9.58 -13.25 -9.07
N SER A 331 -10.11 -14.27 -9.72
CA SER A 331 -11.56 -14.46 -9.87
C SER A 331 -12.32 -14.56 -8.54
N ARG A 332 -11.68 -15.06 -7.48
CA ARG A 332 -12.28 -15.20 -6.14
C ARG A 332 -12.30 -13.90 -5.35
N THR A 333 -11.51 -12.90 -5.75
CA THR A 333 -11.37 -11.64 -5.01
C THR A 333 -12.52 -10.65 -5.24
N ARG A 334 -13.48 -10.97 -6.12
CA ARG A 334 -14.55 -10.04 -6.55
C ARG A 334 -15.31 -9.39 -5.39
N ALA A 335 -15.54 -10.12 -4.30
CA ALA A 335 -16.28 -9.63 -3.14
C ALA A 335 -15.38 -9.06 -2.03
N MET A 336 -14.06 -9.03 -2.24
CA MET A 336 -13.11 -8.52 -1.26
C MET A 336 -12.85 -7.04 -1.51
N GLU A 337 -12.61 -6.28 -0.43
CA GLU A 337 -12.02 -4.95 -0.55
C GLU A 337 -10.61 -5.05 -1.16
N PRO A 338 -10.11 -4.04 -1.91
CA PRO A 338 -8.80 -4.11 -2.55
C PRO A 338 -7.65 -4.50 -1.62
N LEU A 339 -7.60 -3.97 -0.39
CA LEU A 339 -6.55 -4.32 0.56
C LEU A 339 -6.60 -5.79 0.98
N ASP A 340 -7.80 -6.32 1.20
CA ASP A 340 -7.99 -7.71 1.57
C ASP A 340 -7.67 -8.64 0.39
N ALA A 341 -8.00 -8.23 -0.84
CA ALA A 341 -7.67 -8.95 -2.06
C ALA A 341 -6.14 -9.04 -2.25
N VAL A 342 -5.44 -7.92 -2.13
CA VAL A 342 -3.98 -7.85 -2.26
C VAL A 342 -3.28 -8.68 -1.19
N ARG A 343 -3.68 -8.52 0.09
CA ARG A 343 -3.13 -9.27 1.22
C ARG A 343 -3.37 -10.78 1.06
N SER A 344 -4.57 -11.17 0.64
CA SER A 344 -4.92 -12.57 0.44
C SER A 344 -4.14 -13.18 -0.73
N LEU A 345 -3.88 -12.41 -1.80
CA LEU A 345 -3.08 -12.87 -2.93
C LEU A 345 -1.63 -13.13 -2.51
N ILE A 346 -1.02 -12.21 -1.78
CA ILE A 346 0.34 -12.40 -1.24
C ILE A 346 0.39 -13.61 -0.29
N GLY A 347 -0.65 -13.82 0.52
CA GLY A 347 -0.78 -15.00 1.38
C GLY A 347 -0.86 -16.31 0.59
N ASP A 348 -1.65 -16.36 -0.48
CA ASP A 348 -1.78 -17.51 -1.39
C ASP A 348 -0.47 -17.79 -2.14
N LEU A 349 0.19 -16.74 -2.64
CA LEU A 349 1.50 -16.82 -3.29
C LEU A 349 2.55 -17.44 -2.36
N ARG A 350 2.65 -16.95 -1.12
CA ARG A 350 3.60 -17.48 -0.12
C ARG A 350 3.32 -18.95 0.22
N ALA A 351 2.04 -19.32 0.33
CA ALA A 351 1.66 -20.72 0.56
C ALA A 351 1.99 -21.61 -0.64
N PHE A 352 1.88 -21.07 -1.86
CA PHE A 352 2.20 -21.80 -3.10
C PHE A 352 3.70 -22.06 -3.24
N VAL A 353 4.54 -21.05 -2.97
CA VAL A 353 6.01 -21.18 -3.09
C VAL A 353 6.61 -22.02 -1.94
N ALA A 354 6.01 -21.96 -0.74
CA ALA A 354 6.44 -22.68 0.48
C ALA A 354 7.90 -22.43 0.90
N SER A 355 8.57 -21.44 0.32
CA SER A 355 9.93 -20.98 0.60
C SER A 355 10.00 -19.46 0.56
N ASP A 356 11.18 -18.87 0.73
CA ASP A 356 11.37 -17.44 0.47
C ASP A 356 11.21 -17.16 -1.04
N LEU A 357 10.63 -16.00 -1.36
CA LEU A 357 10.53 -15.54 -2.73
C LEU A 357 11.92 -15.27 -3.32
N VAL A 358 12.09 -15.64 -4.58
CA VAL A 358 13.33 -15.40 -5.34
C VAL A 358 13.37 -13.96 -5.86
N ASP A 359 12.21 -13.38 -6.12
CA ASP A 359 12.04 -12.01 -6.58
C ASP A 359 11.03 -11.25 -5.73
N ASP A 360 11.11 -9.90 -5.76
CA ASP A 360 10.14 -9.03 -5.09
C ASP A 360 8.77 -9.22 -5.76
N ALA A 361 7.71 -9.32 -4.96
CA ALA A 361 6.36 -9.48 -5.46
C ALA A 361 5.54 -8.21 -5.19
N VAL A 362 5.17 -7.50 -6.24
CA VAL A 362 4.26 -6.35 -6.18
C VAL A 362 2.89 -6.75 -6.66
N VAL A 363 1.88 -6.37 -5.88
CA VAL A 363 0.46 -6.50 -6.23
C VAL A 363 -0.22 -5.17 -5.96
N VAL A 364 -0.90 -4.64 -6.98
CA VAL A 364 -1.79 -3.47 -6.83
C VAL A 364 -3.16 -3.85 -7.32
N CYS A 365 -4.20 -3.46 -6.57
CA CYS A 365 -5.61 -3.66 -6.91
C CYS A 365 -6.31 -2.31 -6.92
N LEU A 366 -7.00 -1.98 -8.01
CA LEU A 366 -7.79 -0.77 -8.19
C LEU A 366 -9.21 -1.13 -8.58
N ASP A 367 -10.19 -0.71 -7.79
CA ASP A 367 -11.62 -0.77 -8.13
C ASP A 367 -12.09 0.61 -8.56
N TRP A 368 -12.71 0.69 -9.72
CA TRP A 368 -13.42 1.89 -10.15
C TRP A 368 -14.93 1.70 -10.02
N THR A 369 -15.54 2.46 -9.12
CA THR A 369 -16.98 2.39 -8.84
C THR A 369 -17.84 3.31 -9.72
N GLY A 370 -17.17 4.07 -10.61
CA GLY A 370 -17.81 5.04 -11.48
C GLY A 370 -17.86 6.45 -10.89
N PRO A 371 -18.25 7.45 -11.69
CA PRO A 371 -18.41 8.80 -11.20
C PRO A 371 -19.47 8.87 -10.11
N GLN A 372 -19.27 9.78 -9.18
CA GLN A 372 -20.29 10.15 -8.19
C GLN A 372 -21.14 11.29 -8.79
N ASP A 373 -22.45 11.19 -8.64
CA ASP A 373 -23.43 12.21 -9.05
C ASP A 373 -23.28 13.50 -8.23
#